data_abe430df308da653b2ca6cc94e88aa54
#
_entry.id   abe430df308da653b2ca6cc94e88aa54
#
_cell.length_a   1.000
_cell.length_b   1.000
_cell.length_c   1.000
_cell.angle_alpha   90.00
_cell.angle_beta   90.00
_cell.angle_gamma   90.00
#
_symmetry.space_group_name_H-M   'P 1'
#
loop_
_entity.id
_entity.type
_entity.pdbx_description
1 polymer ?
#
loop_
_entity_poly.entity_id
_entity_poly.type
_entity_poly.pdbx_seq_one_letter_code
_entity_poly.pdbx_strand_id
1 'polypeptide(L)'
;MKSLSAQGGLVPLLEPEPAVPQHGGGALLRLGFRPFYLLAASWAALAVPLWIAQYAGVLAPPAAYPALLWHAHEMTFGFALAVIVGFLLTAGRAWTGLPTPTGARLGALAALWIAARFFNYVGPATVAMVLDAAFIVASMLAIGVVLLRARNHRNLFVLAVLTAFLVANSLFHLALAGRIDASPLQAAHFFVFVIVLLTCVIGGRVIPTFTANALRGVRQWRNPRLDAASLALTAAALLLALLPVPAGVTAFACAIAALLQAVRLAGWNPWATRRTPILWILHVSYAWIPIGL
;
A
#
# COMPACT_ATOMS: atom_id res chain seq x y z
N MET A 1 27.84 2.73 -47.20
CA MET A 1 27.42 1.81 -46.15
C MET A 1 27.94 2.29 -44.81
N LYS A 2 27.13 3.00 -44.02
CA LYS A 2 27.51 3.43 -42.66
C LYS A 2 26.78 2.52 -41.68
N SER A 3 27.55 1.81 -40.83
CA SER A 3 27.09 0.92 -39.78
C SER A 3 26.38 1.73 -38.69
N LEU A 4 25.09 1.51 -38.50
CA LEU A 4 24.32 1.98 -37.34
C LEU A 4 24.63 1.04 -36.17
N SER A 5 25.47 1.49 -35.23
CA SER A 5 25.67 0.85 -33.95
C SER A 5 24.36 0.99 -33.14
N ALA A 6 23.70 -0.13 -32.87
CA ALA A 6 22.56 -0.19 -31.96
C ALA A 6 23.02 0.05 -30.52
N GLN A 7 22.98 1.28 -30.05
CA GLN A 7 23.03 1.58 -28.63
C GLN A 7 21.69 1.17 -28.01
N GLY A 8 21.73 0.14 -27.18
CA GLY A 8 20.63 -0.28 -26.32
C GLY A 8 20.34 0.77 -25.25
N GLY A 9 19.69 1.86 -25.64
CA GLY A 9 19.23 2.88 -24.70
C GLY A 9 18.09 2.33 -23.84
N LEU A 10 18.28 2.34 -22.52
CA LEU A 10 17.20 2.29 -21.55
C LEU A 10 16.17 3.34 -21.99
N VAL A 11 14.93 2.92 -22.27
CA VAL A 11 13.84 3.88 -22.44
C VAL A 11 13.74 4.60 -21.10
N PRO A 12 14.04 5.91 -21.03
CA PRO A 12 13.88 6.62 -19.78
C PRO A 12 12.42 6.50 -19.39
N LEU A 13 12.15 6.18 -18.12
CA LEU A 13 10.85 6.39 -17.51
C LEU A 13 10.67 7.91 -17.41
N LEU A 14 10.45 8.56 -18.57
CA LEU A 14 10.16 9.97 -18.62
C LEU A 14 8.83 10.15 -17.90
N GLU A 15 8.88 10.84 -16.78
CA GLU A 15 7.66 11.46 -16.24
C GLU A 15 7.02 12.20 -17.41
N PRO A 16 5.73 11.99 -17.72
CA PRO A 16 5.06 12.79 -18.75
C PRO A 16 5.26 14.26 -18.39
N GLU A 17 5.91 15.02 -19.25
CA GLU A 17 6.06 16.45 -19.05
C GLU A 17 4.70 17.06 -18.77
N PRO A 18 4.53 17.84 -17.71
CA PRO A 18 3.26 18.45 -17.42
C PRO A 18 2.92 19.47 -18.48
N ALA A 19 1.91 19.21 -19.27
CA ALA A 19 1.39 20.10 -20.31
C ALA A 19 0.67 21.37 -19.78
N VAL A 20 0.96 21.82 -18.54
CA VAL A 20 0.31 22.99 -17.92
C VAL A 20 1.37 23.87 -17.29
N PRO A 21 1.33 25.22 -17.52
CA PRO A 21 2.21 26.17 -16.86
C PRO A 21 2.12 26.05 -15.35
N GLN A 22 3.28 25.92 -14.71
CA GLN A 22 3.37 25.62 -13.30
C GLN A 22 3.20 26.91 -12.48
N HIS A 23 1.99 27.20 -12.03
CA HIS A 23 1.75 28.25 -11.08
C HIS A 23 1.98 27.71 -9.65
N GLY A 24 3.07 28.12 -9.00
CA GLY A 24 3.15 28.40 -7.58
C GLY A 24 3.15 27.29 -6.54
N GLY A 25 3.45 26.03 -6.86
CA GLY A 25 3.66 25.01 -5.85
C GLY A 25 5.07 24.42 -5.93
N GLY A 26 5.82 24.33 -4.84
CA GLY A 26 7.14 23.69 -4.82
C GLY A 26 7.08 22.28 -5.42
N ALA A 27 8.21 21.77 -5.95
CA ALA A 27 8.29 20.45 -6.61
C ALA A 27 7.68 19.30 -5.79
N LEU A 28 7.69 19.43 -4.46
CA LEU A 28 7.15 18.43 -3.52
C LEU A 28 5.64 18.17 -3.69
N LEU A 29 4.83 19.21 -3.95
CA LEU A 29 3.37 19.10 -4.02
C LEU A 29 2.82 18.91 -5.44
N ARG A 30 3.66 18.46 -6.39
CA ARG A 30 3.23 18.22 -7.78
C ARG A 30 2.61 16.85 -8.01
N LEU A 31 3.02 15.83 -7.25
CA LEU A 31 2.56 14.44 -7.39
C LEU A 31 2.39 13.81 -6.00
N GLY A 32 1.36 13.00 -5.84
CA GLY A 32 0.97 12.41 -4.56
C GLY A 32 2.09 11.64 -3.85
N PHE A 33 2.88 10.86 -4.59
CA PHE A 33 3.95 10.06 -3.97
C PHE A 33 5.04 10.93 -3.31
N ARG A 34 5.35 12.12 -3.83
CA ARG A 34 6.47 12.95 -3.35
C ARG A 34 6.35 13.32 -1.87
N PRO A 35 5.26 13.99 -1.42
CA PRO A 35 5.13 14.30 0.00
C PRO A 35 4.89 13.05 0.85
N PHE A 36 4.06 12.12 0.39
CA PHE A 36 3.67 10.98 1.22
C PHE A 36 4.77 9.95 1.40
N TYR A 37 5.63 9.70 0.39
CA TYR A 37 6.78 8.80 0.57
C TYR A 37 7.84 9.42 1.47
N LEU A 38 8.07 10.73 1.35
CA LEU A 38 8.98 11.44 2.24
C LEU A 38 8.46 11.42 3.68
N LEU A 39 7.18 11.75 3.89
CA LEU A 39 6.54 11.72 5.20
C LEU A 39 6.55 10.31 5.80
N ALA A 40 6.21 9.29 5.02
CA ALA A 40 6.24 7.90 5.47
C ALA A 40 7.65 7.47 5.89
N ALA A 41 8.66 7.74 5.06
CA ALA A 41 10.04 7.39 5.38
C ALA A 41 10.57 8.12 6.62
N SER A 42 10.30 9.44 6.71
CA SER A 42 10.67 10.22 7.89
C SER A 42 9.96 9.73 9.15
N TRP A 43 8.68 9.38 9.03
CA TRP A 43 7.90 8.85 10.15
C TRP A 43 8.41 7.49 10.61
N ALA A 44 8.70 6.57 9.70
CA ALA A 44 9.29 5.27 10.07
C ALA A 44 10.64 5.44 10.76
N ALA A 45 11.49 6.35 10.25
CA ALA A 45 12.78 6.66 10.86
C ALA A 45 12.67 7.28 12.26
N LEU A 46 11.55 7.95 12.57
CA LEU A 46 11.27 8.53 13.89
C LEU A 46 10.52 7.55 14.81
N ALA A 47 9.45 6.93 14.31
CA ALA A 47 8.55 6.12 15.12
C ALA A 47 9.19 4.82 15.62
N VAL A 48 10.06 4.20 14.83
CA VAL A 48 10.74 2.96 15.26
C VAL A 48 11.70 3.19 16.43
N PRO A 49 12.62 4.18 16.41
CA PRO A 49 13.44 4.50 17.59
C PRO A 49 12.61 4.95 18.80
N LEU A 50 11.56 5.73 18.61
CA LEU A 50 10.65 6.12 19.69
C LEU A 50 10.01 4.89 20.34
N TRP A 51 9.53 3.95 19.53
CA TRP A 51 8.97 2.69 20.03
C TRP A 51 10.01 1.86 20.80
N ILE A 52 11.22 1.73 20.27
CA ILE A 52 12.32 1.01 20.95
C ILE A 52 12.60 1.65 22.32
N ALA A 53 12.67 2.98 22.40
CA ALA A 53 12.89 3.69 23.64
C ALA A 53 11.73 3.48 24.66
N GLN A 54 10.48 3.45 24.18
CA GLN A 54 9.31 3.11 25.00
C GLN A 54 9.35 1.65 25.48
N TYR A 55 9.68 0.72 24.58
CA TYR A 55 9.76 -0.70 24.89
C TYR A 55 10.88 -1.01 25.90
N ALA A 56 12.00 -0.29 25.81
CA ALA A 56 13.12 -0.37 26.75
C ALA A 56 12.87 0.38 28.08
N GLY A 57 11.72 1.04 28.25
CA GLY A 57 11.40 1.80 29.47
C GLY A 57 12.15 3.12 29.60
N VAL A 58 12.84 3.59 28.56
CA VAL A 58 13.56 4.88 28.53
C VAL A 58 12.61 6.05 28.37
N LEU A 59 11.53 5.84 27.60
CA LEU A 59 10.46 6.81 27.39
C LEU A 59 9.12 6.21 27.81
N ALA A 60 8.24 7.02 28.37
CA ALA A 60 6.86 6.63 28.60
C ALA A 60 6.12 6.47 27.27
N PRO A 61 5.29 5.43 27.11
CA PRO A 61 4.43 5.31 25.95
C PRO A 61 3.37 6.43 25.96
N PRO A 62 2.73 6.74 24.81
CA PRO A 62 1.59 7.64 24.76
C PRO A 62 0.49 7.21 25.74
N ALA A 63 -0.18 8.19 26.36
CA ALA A 63 -1.17 7.89 27.41
C ALA A 63 -2.32 6.98 26.94
N ALA A 64 -2.68 7.06 25.65
CA ALA A 64 -3.77 6.28 25.06
C ALA A 64 -3.35 4.87 24.58
N TYR A 65 -2.05 4.57 24.49
CA TYR A 65 -1.55 3.34 23.85
C TYR A 65 -0.48 2.66 24.66
N PRO A 66 -0.59 1.35 24.93
CA PRO A 66 0.59 0.53 25.21
C PRO A 66 1.61 0.61 24.06
N ALA A 67 2.92 0.60 24.37
CA ALA A 67 3.99 0.79 23.39
C ALA A 67 3.86 -0.11 22.14
N LEU A 68 3.49 -1.38 22.33
CA LEU A 68 3.28 -2.33 21.24
C LEU A 68 2.12 -1.93 20.33
N LEU A 69 0.99 -1.51 20.90
CA LEU A 69 -0.18 -1.11 20.13
C LEU A 69 0.06 0.20 19.38
N TRP A 70 0.78 1.14 20.00
CA TRP A 70 1.19 2.37 19.32
C TRP A 70 2.09 2.06 18.12
N HIS A 71 3.09 1.18 18.28
CA HIS A 71 3.93 0.77 17.18
C HIS A 71 3.14 0.11 16.05
N ALA A 72 2.27 -0.85 16.39
CA ALA A 72 1.43 -1.54 15.40
C ALA A 72 0.54 -0.53 14.65
N HIS A 73 -0.06 0.44 15.34
CA HIS A 73 -0.87 1.50 14.74
C HIS A 73 -0.03 2.37 13.79
N GLU A 74 1.13 2.84 14.24
CA GLU A 74 1.95 3.76 13.45
C GLU A 74 2.59 3.11 12.23
N MET A 75 2.90 1.81 12.28
CA MET A 75 3.43 1.10 11.11
C MET A 75 2.34 0.77 10.09
N THR A 76 1.11 0.56 10.53
CA THR A 76 -0.04 0.28 9.64
C THR A 76 -0.71 1.57 9.17
N PHE A 77 -1.42 2.27 10.05
CA PHE A 77 -2.24 3.45 9.73
C PHE A 77 -1.40 4.74 9.57
N GLY A 78 -0.19 4.76 10.12
CA GLY A 78 0.76 5.84 9.89
C GLY A 78 1.56 5.61 8.60
N PHE A 79 2.58 4.75 8.66
CA PHE A 79 3.54 4.55 7.59
C PHE A 79 2.93 3.92 6.32
N ALA A 80 2.37 2.71 6.44
CA ALA A 80 1.92 1.96 5.27
C ALA A 80 0.77 2.66 4.54
N LEU A 81 -0.18 3.24 5.27
CA LEU A 81 -1.29 3.99 4.68
C LEU A 81 -0.80 5.22 3.91
N ALA A 82 0.20 5.97 4.41
CA ALA A 82 0.78 7.10 3.69
C ALA A 82 1.43 6.67 2.36
N VAL A 83 2.18 5.56 2.38
CA VAL A 83 2.77 4.99 1.16
C VAL A 83 1.68 4.63 0.15
N ILE A 84 0.62 3.95 0.61
CA ILE A 84 -0.50 3.53 -0.25
C ILE A 84 -1.24 4.74 -0.83
N VAL A 85 -1.56 5.76 -0.03
CA VAL A 85 -2.24 6.98 -0.51
C VAL A 85 -1.36 7.72 -1.51
N GLY A 86 -0.06 7.88 -1.23
CA GLY A 86 0.88 8.48 -2.17
C GLY A 86 0.95 7.74 -3.51
N PHE A 87 1.00 6.40 -3.46
CA PHE A 87 0.92 5.55 -4.65
C PHE A 87 -0.41 5.73 -5.39
N LEU A 88 -1.55 5.63 -4.70
CA LEU A 88 -2.88 5.68 -5.32
C LEU A 88 -3.16 7.02 -6.00
N LEU A 89 -2.77 8.14 -5.39
CA LEU A 89 -2.90 9.47 -6.00
C LEU A 89 -2.04 9.61 -7.26
N THR A 90 -0.86 8.98 -7.29
CA THR A 90 0.01 8.99 -8.46
C THR A 90 -0.50 8.05 -9.55
N ALA A 91 -0.83 6.82 -9.17
CA ALA A 91 -1.36 5.80 -10.08
C ALA A 91 -2.72 6.20 -10.65
N GLY A 92 -3.58 6.86 -9.85
CA GLY A 92 -4.88 7.38 -10.29
C GLY A 92 -4.75 8.33 -11.48
N ARG A 93 -3.76 9.22 -11.46
CA ARG A 93 -3.45 10.08 -12.60
C ARG A 93 -3.02 9.26 -13.83
N ALA A 94 -2.14 8.28 -13.64
CA ALA A 94 -1.68 7.42 -14.73
C ALA A 94 -2.80 6.54 -15.32
N TRP A 95 -3.72 6.07 -14.49
CA TRP A 95 -4.83 5.21 -14.91
C TRP A 95 -5.96 5.95 -15.62
N THR A 96 -6.10 7.25 -15.37
CA THR A 96 -7.26 8.04 -15.81
C THR A 96 -6.91 9.17 -16.78
N GLY A 97 -5.65 9.61 -16.80
CA GLY A 97 -5.23 10.82 -17.51
C GLY A 97 -5.73 12.12 -16.84
N LEU A 98 -6.53 12.03 -15.75
CA LEU A 98 -7.08 13.19 -15.05
C LEU A 98 -6.17 13.64 -13.91
N PRO A 99 -6.15 14.94 -13.57
CA PRO A 99 -5.35 15.45 -12.46
C PRO A 99 -5.88 14.95 -11.12
N THR A 100 -4.98 14.41 -10.31
CA THR A 100 -5.19 14.17 -8.87
C THR A 100 -4.81 15.41 -8.07
N PRO A 101 -5.12 15.49 -6.75
CA PRO A 101 -4.76 16.65 -5.94
C PRO A 101 -3.28 17.03 -6.03
N THR A 102 -3.02 18.32 -6.23
CA THR A 102 -1.69 18.94 -6.27
C THR A 102 -1.71 20.26 -5.48
N GLY A 103 -0.55 20.85 -5.22
CA GLY A 103 -0.44 22.16 -4.53
C GLY A 103 -1.10 22.14 -3.16
N ALA A 104 -1.89 23.17 -2.86
CA ALA A 104 -2.52 23.35 -1.56
C ALA A 104 -3.43 22.20 -1.15
N ARG A 105 -4.15 21.58 -2.09
CA ARG A 105 -5.02 20.42 -1.78
C ARG A 105 -4.23 19.19 -1.35
N LEU A 106 -3.09 18.93 -2.00
CA LEU A 106 -2.19 17.85 -1.60
C LEU A 106 -1.49 18.18 -0.29
N GLY A 107 -1.12 19.46 -0.09
CA GLY A 107 -0.58 19.96 1.18
C GLY A 107 -1.57 19.80 2.34
N ALA A 108 -2.85 20.07 2.13
CA ALA A 108 -3.89 19.86 3.15
C ALA A 108 -4.04 18.37 3.55
N LEU A 109 -3.99 17.46 2.58
CA LEU A 109 -3.98 16.01 2.88
C LEU A 109 -2.74 15.61 3.70
N ALA A 110 -1.57 16.14 3.34
CA ALA A 110 -0.33 15.88 4.07
C ALA A 110 -0.39 16.46 5.51
N ALA A 111 -0.91 17.68 5.66
CA ALA A 111 -1.10 18.32 6.97
C ALA A 111 -2.09 17.55 7.86
N LEU A 112 -3.18 17.03 7.27
CA LEU A 112 -4.14 16.19 7.99
C LEU A 112 -3.50 14.91 8.50
N TRP A 113 -2.67 14.25 7.67
CA TRP A 113 -1.90 13.09 8.09
C TRP A 113 -0.92 13.41 9.22
N ILE A 114 -0.18 14.51 9.13
CA ILE A 114 0.77 14.97 10.17
C ILE A 114 0.02 15.23 11.48
N ALA A 115 -1.12 15.93 11.41
CA ALA A 115 -1.95 16.18 12.59
C ALA A 115 -2.40 14.88 13.25
N ALA A 116 -2.82 13.88 12.45
CA ALA A 116 -3.16 12.56 12.99
C ALA A 116 -1.98 11.90 13.72
N ARG A 117 -0.75 11.97 13.17
CA ARG A 117 0.45 11.43 13.85
C ARG A 117 0.72 12.12 15.18
N PHE A 118 0.62 13.45 15.18
CA PHE A 118 0.82 14.24 16.41
C PHE A 118 -0.21 13.87 17.49
N PHE A 119 -1.50 13.82 17.14
CA PHE A 119 -2.54 13.49 18.11
C PHE A 119 -2.53 12.02 18.56
N ASN A 120 -2.05 11.10 17.72
CA ASN A 120 -1.81 9.70 18.15
C ASN A 120 -0.67 9.57 19.17
N TYR A 121 0.22 10.55 19.27
CA TYR A 121 1.30 10.54 20.25
C TYR A 121 0.93 11.29 21.55
N VAL A 122 0.36 12.51 21.44
CA VAL A 122 0.16 13.38 22.60
C VAL A 122 -1.30 13.69 22.93
N GLY A 123 -2.24 13.33 22.04
CA GLY A 123 -3.62 13.77 22.11
C GLY A 123 -4.60 12.79 22.71
N PRO A 124 -5.86 13.20 22.87
CA PRO A 124 -6.95 12.30 23.20
C PRO A 124 -7.18 11.27 22.09
N ALA A 125 -7.39 9.99 22.45
CA ALA A 125 -7.60 8.89 21.49
C ALA A 125 -8.76 9.15 20.51
N THR A 126 -9.81 9.83 20.95
CA THR A 126 -10.97 10.19 20.10
C THR A 126 -10.59 11.19 19.00
N VAL A 127 -9.74 12.16 19.29
CA VAL A 127 -9.25 13.14 18.30
C VAL A 127 -8.35 12.41 17.27
N ALA A 128 -7.46 11.56 17.75
CA ALA A 128 -6.61 10.73 16.90
C ALA A 128 -7.44 9.88 15.94
N MET A 129 -8.45 9.16 16.44
CA MET A 129 -9.38 8.36 15.63
C MET A 129 -10.08 9.18 14.55
N VAL A 130 -10.60 10.37 14.90
CA VAL A 130 -11.30 11.24 13.94
C VAL A 130 -10.35 11.75 12.85
N LEU A 131 -9.11 12.14 13.21
CA LEU A 131 -8.14 12.63 12.24
C LEU A 131 -7.65 11.52 11.29
N ASP A 132 -7.43 10.31 11.79
CA ASP A 132 -7.09 9.15 10.96
C ASP A 132 -8.24 8.82 9.99
N ALA A 133 -9.47 8.74 10.50
CA ALA A 133 -10.64 8.50 9.67
C ALA A 133 -10.83 9.60 8.62
N ALA A 134 -10.67 10.87 9.01
CA ALA A 134 -10.76 12.01 8.10
C ALA A 134 -9.71 11.95 6.99
N PHE A 135 -8.47 11.55 7.30
CA PHE A 135 -7.42 11.35 6.30
C PHE A 135 -7.78 10.25 5.30
N ILE A 136 -8.29 9.10 5.77
CA ILE A 136 -8.72 7.99 4.89
C ILE A 136 -9.88 8.44 4.00
N VAL A 137 -10.91 9.07 4.57
CA VAL A 137 -12.08 9.56 3.83
C VAL A 137 -11.69 10.63 2.81
N ALA A 138 -10.86 11.59 3.18
CA ALA A 138 -10.39 12.63 2.25
C ALA A 138 -9.57 12.02 1.10
N SER A 139 -8.74 11.03 1.38
CA SER A 139 -7.98 10.28 0.37
C SER A 139 -8.90 9.46 -0.55
N MET A 140 -9.92 8.83 0.02
CA MET A 140 -10.94 8.08 -0.73
C MET A 140 -11.75 9.00 -1.65
N LEU A 141 -12.17 10.17 -1.18
CA LEU A 141 -12.85 11.17 -1.99
C LEU A 141 -11.93 11.70 -3.11
N ALA A 142 -10.66 11.98 -2.80
CA ALA A 142 -9.69 12.49 -3.77
C ALA A 142 -9.48 11.53 -4.94
N ILE A 143 -9.29 10.23 -4.68
CA ILE A 143 -9.12 9.23 -5.75
C ILE A 143 -10.44 8.83 -6.38
N GLY A 144 -11.53 8.74 -5.60
CA GLY A 144 -12.86 8.36 -6.05
C GLY A 144 -13.41 9.29 -7.11
N VAL A 145 -13.33 10.61 -6.88
CA VAL A 145 -13.75 11.62 -7.86
C VAL A 145 -13.05 11.44 -9.20
N VAL A 146 -11.74 11.17 -9.19
CA VAL A 146 -10.94 11.00 -10.41
C VAL A 146 -11.34 9.71 -11.15
N LEU A 147 -11.49 8.59 -10.43
CA LEU A 147 -11.90 7.31 -11.01
C LEU A 147 -13.31 7.35 -11.59
N LEU A 148 -14.26 7.96 -10.88
CA LEU A 148 -15.65 8.07 -11.33
C LEU A 148 -15.78 8.99 -12.56
N ARG A 149 -15.12 10.14 -12.55
CA ARG A 149 -15.10 11.06 -13.72
C ARG A 149 -14.50 10.40 -14.96
N ALA A 150 -13.45 9.60 -14.80
CA ALA A 150 -12.82 8.86 -15.87
C ALA A 150 -13.61 7.60 -16.29
N ARG A 151 -14.70 7.25 -15.60
CA ARG A 151 -15.44 5.98 -15.76
C ARG A 151 -14.52 4.75 -15.68
N ASN A 152 -13.50 4.82 -14.83
CA ASN A 152 -12.49 3.76 -14.69
C ASN A 152 -12.96 2.68 -13.71
N HIS A 153 -13.96 1.90 -14.13
CA HIS A 153 -14.57 0.84 -13.32
C HIS A 153 -13.57 -0.23 -12.88
N ARG A 154 -12.54 -0.48 -13.70
CA ARG A 154 -11.50 -1.47 -13.41
C ARG A 154 -10.73 -1.19 -12.11
N ASN A 155 -10.60 0.07 -11.71
CA ASN A 155 -9.83 0.47 -10.55
C ASN A 155 -10.71 0.94 -9.37
N LEU A 156 -12.04 0.83 -9.46
CA LEU A 156 -12.94 1.16 -8.36
C LEU A 156 -12.73 0.28 -7.12
N PHE A 157 -12.15 -0.93 -7.26
CA PHE A 157 -11.79 -1.78 -6.13
C PHE A 157 -10.91 -1.06 -5.10
N VAL A 158 -10.16 -0.03 -5.50
CA VAL A 158 -9.34 0.79 -4.61
C VAL A 158 -10.20 1.50 -3.54
N LEU A 159 -11.45 1.89 -3.90
CA LEU A 159 -12.36 2.48 -2.92
C LEU A 159 -12.79 1.46 -1.87
N ALA A 160 -13.01 0.20 -2.26
CA ALA A 160 -13.29 -0.88 -1.31
C ALA A 160 -12.09 -1.13 -0.39
N VAL A 161 -10.86 -1.07 -0.91
CA VAL A 161 -9.63 -1.16 -0.10
C VAL A 161 -9.54 -0.03 0.92
N LEU A 162 -9.77 1.21 0.51
CA LEU A 162 -9.75 2.37 1.43
C LEU A 162 -10.89 2.30 2.46
N THR A 163 -12.07 1.79 2.07
CA THR A 163 -13.16 1.51 3.02
C THR A 163 -12.75 0.44 4.04
N ALA A 164 -12.09 -0.63 3.60
CA ALA A 164 -11.57 -1.66 4.51
C ALA A 164 -10.52 -1.08 5.48
N PHE A 165 -9.65 -0.17 5.02
CA PHE A 165 -8.72 0.54 5.90
C PHE A 165 -9.43 1.45 6.91
N LEU A 166 -10.49 2.14 6.49
CA LEU A 166 -11.32 2.94 7.40
C LEU A 166 -11.96 2.07 8.47
N VAL A 167 -12.52 0.93 8.08
CA VAL A 167 -13.11 -0.05 9.01
C VAL A 167 -12.03 -0.58 9.97
N ALA A 168 -10.88 -1.00 9.48
CA ALA A 168 -9.77 -1.49 10.30
C ALA A 168 -9.31 -0.44 11.32
N ASN A 169 -9.13 0.82 10.89
CA ASN A 169 -8.75 1.92 11.77
C ASN A 169 -9.81 2.17 12.86
N SER A 170 -11.08 2.22 12.46
CA SER A 170 -12.18 2.41 13.39
C SER A 170 -12.28 1.27 14.43
N LEU A 171 -12.15 0.02 13.97
CA LEU A 171 -12.13 -1.14 14.87
C LEU A 171 -10.94 -1.10 15.83
N PHE A 172 -9.75 -0.70 15.36
CA PHE A 172 -8.58 -0.56 16.20
C PHE A 172 -8.82 0.41 17.35
N HIS A 173 -9.29 1.62 17.04
CA HIS A 173 -9.56 2.65 18.06
C HIS A 173 -10.72 2.30 18.98
N LEU A 174 -11.80 1.69 18.48
CA LEU A 174 -12.94 1.25 19.31
C LEU A 174 -12.54 0.12 20.26
N ALA A 175 -11.74 -0.83 19.78
CA ALA A 175 -11.20 -1.92 20.62
C ALA A 175 -10.22 -1.37 21.67
N LEU A 176 -9.34 -0.44 21.30
CA LEU A 176 -8.43 0.22 22.22
C LEU A 176 -9.17 0.97 23.33
N ALA A 177 -10.29 1.62 22.98
CA ALA A 177 -11.15 2.33 23.95
C ALA A 177 -12.08 1.40 24.74
N GLY A 178 -12.00 0.07 24.57
CA GLY A 178 -12.88 -0.90 25.25
C GLY A 178 -14.36 -0.77 24.87
N ARG A 179 -14.68 -0.19 23.69
CA ARG A 179 -16.05 -0.01 23.20
C ARG A 179 -16.60 -1.24 22.48
N ILE A 180 -15.73 -2.13 22.05
CA ILE A 180 -16.05 -3.42 21.43
C ILE A 180 -15.19 -4.51 22.03
N ASP A 181 -15.72 -5.72 22.12
CA ASP A 181 -14.99 -6.91 22.57
C ASP A 181 -14.19 -7.49 21.39
N ALA A 182 -13.07 -6.83 21.08
CA ALA A 182 -12.15 -7.23 20.03
C ALA A 182 -10.72 -6.81 20.40
N SER A 183 -9.72 -7.46 19.81
CA SER A 183 -8.33 -7.07 19.99
C SER A 183 -7.94 -5.97 18.98
N PRO A 184 -7.30 -4.86 19.42
CA PRO A 184 -6.74 -3.88 18.48
C PRO A 184 -5.75 -4.50 17.50
N LEU A 185 -4.99 -5.54 17.89
CA LEU A 185 -4.07 -6.25 17.00
C LEU A 185 -4.80 -7.02 15.90
N GLN A 186 -5.99 -7.54 16.15
CA GLN A 186 -6.80 -8.17 15.07
C GLN A 186 -7.18 -7.15 14.00
N ALA A 187 -7.50 -5.93 14.37
CA ALA A 187 -7.76 -4.86 13.41
C ALA A 187 -6.51 -4.46 12.61
N ALA A 188 -5.34 -4.44 13.26
CA ALA A 188 -4.06 -4.23 12.58
C ALA A 188 -3.73 -5.39 11.62
N HIS A 189 -3.96 -6.65 12.01
CA HIS A 189 -3.82 -7.81 11.13
C HIS A 189 -4.77 -7.73 9.93
N PHE A 190 -6.04 -7.36 10.15
CA PHE A 190 -6.98 -7.15 9.05
C PHE A 190 -6.47 -6.10 8.06
N PHE A 191 -5.93 -4.98 8.54
CA PHE A 191 -5.31 -3.96 7.69
C PHE A 191 -4.15 -4.55 6.85
N VAL A 192 -3.24 -5.30 7.48
CA VAL A 192 -2.10 -5.97 6.79
C VAL A 192 -2.61 -6.94 5.72
N PHE A 193 -3.66 -7.71 6.02
CA PHE A 193 -4.24 -8.65 5.07
C PHE A 193 -4.83 -7.96 3.84
N VAL A 194 -5.47 -6.81 4.05
CA VAL A 194 -5.94 -5.96 2.94
C VAL A 194 -4.76 -5.44 2.10
N ILE A 195 -3.62 -5.07 2.73
CA ILE A 195 -2.39 -4.72 2.00
C ILE A 195 -1.88 -5.89 1.17
N VAL A 196 -1.84 -7.09 1.72
CA VAL A 196 -1.41 -8.30 0.98
C VAL A 196 -2.27 -8.50 -0.26
N LEU A 197 -3.60 -8.41 -0.12
CA LEU A 197 -4.53 -8.53 -1.25
C LEU A 197 -4.33 -7.41 -2.28
N LEU A 198 -4.17 -6.16 -1.82
CA LEU A 198 -3.87 -5.03 -2.70
C LEU A 198 -2.57 -5.28 -3.48
N THR A 199 -1.53 -5.78 -2.79
CA THR A 199 -0.24 -6.10 -3.40
C THR A 199 -0.38 -7.25 -4.41
N CYS A 200 -1.19 -8.27 -4.13
CA CYS A 200 -1.49 -9.34 -5.08
C CYS A 200 -2.16 -8.81 -6.35
N VAL A 201 -3.11 -7.89 -6.23
CA VAL A 201 -3.82 -7.29 -7.38
C VAL A 201 -2.90 -6.38 -8.18
N ILE A 202 -2.25 -5.44 -7.52
CA ILE A 202 -1.40 -4.43 -8.20
C ILE A 202 -0.12 -5.09 -8.73
N GLY A 203 0.57 -5.90 -7.92
CA GLY A 203 1.77 -6.63 -8.31
C GLY A 203 1.54 -7.52 -9.53
N GLY A 204 0.43 -8.24 -9.55
CA GLY A 204 0.05 -9.07 -10.70
C GLY A 204 -0.26 -8.32 -12.00
N ARG A 205 -0.48 -7.00 -11.93
CA ARG A 205 -0.60 -6.14 -13.12
C ARG A 205 0.71 -5.47 -13.48
N VAL A 206 1.42 -4.95 -12.47
CA VAL A 206 2.61 -4.10 -12.64
C VAL A 206 3.84 -4.93 -12.98
N ILE A 207 4.13 -5.99 -12.22
CA ILE A 207 5.36 -6.76 -12.36
C ILE A 207 5.50 -7.39 -13.75
N PRO A 208 4.51 -8.17 -14.24
CA PRO A 208 4.64 -8.77 -15.57
C PRO A 208 4.63 -7.73 -16.70
N THR A 209 3.91 -6.62 -16.54
CA THR A 209 3.89 -5.55 -17.54
C THR A 209 5.24 -4.83 -17.63
N PHE A 210 5.85 -4.49 -16.50
CA PHE A 210 7.17 -3.86 -16.47
C PHE A 210 8.25 -4.79 -17.01
N THR A 211 8.18 -6.09 -16.67
CA THR A 211 9.08 -7.10 -17.21
C THR A 211 8.97 -7.21 -18.74
N ALA A 212 7.76 -7.26 -19.28
CA ALA A 212 7.54 -7.33 -20.72
C ALA A 212 8.00 -6.07 -21.46
N ASN A 213 7.78 -4.89 -20.88
CA ASN A 213 8.17 -3.62 -21.49
C ASN A 213 9.70 -3.42 -21.50
N ALA A 214 10.38 -3.87 -20.46
CA ALA A 214 11.84 -3.69 -20.34
C ALA A 214 12.64 -4.79 -21.05
N LEU A 215 12.13 -6.02 -21.09
CA LEU A 215 12.78 -7.18 -21.71
C LEU A 215 12.01 -7.63 -22.96
N ARG A 216 12.37 -7.06 -24.11
CA ARG A 216 11.73 -7.41 -25.40
C ARG A 216 11.84 -8.91 -25.67
N GLY A 217 10.71 -9.54 -26.02
CA GLY A 217 10.66 -10.96 -26.36
C GLY A 217 10.65 -11.92 -25.15
N VAL A 218 10.56 -11.41 -23.92
CA VAL A 218 10.43 -12.27 -22.74
C VAL A 218 9.14 -13.10 -22.83
N ARG A 219 9.26 -14.40 -22.68
CA ARG A 219 8.11 -15.31 -22.62
C ARG A 219 7.56 -15.33 -21.20
N GLN A 220 6.29 -14.96 -21.06
CA GLN A 220 5.53 -15.05 -19.81
C GLN A 220 4.34 -15.97 -20.03
N TRP A 221 4.03 -16.77 -19.02
CA TRP A 221 2.80 -17.54 -18.99
C TRP A 221 1.84 -16.89 -17.99
N ARG A 222 0.62 -16.58 -18.46
CA ARG A 222 -0.43 -15.98 -17.65
C ARG A 222 -1.75 -16.69 -17.88
N ASN A 223 -2.43 -17.02 -16.80
CA ASN A 223 -3.74 -17.67 -16.86
C ASN A 223 -4.74 -16.88 -15.99
N PRO A 224 -5.78 -16.25 -16.57
CA PRO A 224 -6.76 -15.48 -15.84
C PRO A 224 -7.51 -16.28 -14.75
N ARG A 225 -7.72 -17.59 -14.97
CA ARG A 225 -8.36 -18.46 -13.98
C ARG A 225 -7.43 -18.70 -12.78
N LEU A 226 -6.15 -18.91 -13.02
CA LEU A 226 -5.15 -19.00 -11.95
C LEU A 226 -5.05 -17.68 -11.19
N ASP A 227 -5.03 -16.54 -11.90
CA ASP A 227 -4.99 -15.22 -11.28
C ASP A 227 -6.21 -15.01 -10.35
N ALA A 228 -7.40 -15.35 -10.81
CA ALA A 228 -8.62 -15.25 -10.00
C ALA A 228 -8.63 -16.22 -8.81
N ALA A 229 -8.27 -17.49 -9.03
CA ALA A 229 -8.21 -18.51 -7.99
C ALA A 229 -7.17 -18.16 -6.90
N SER A 230 -5.97 -17.70 -7.31
CA SER A 230 -4.93 -17.30 -6.36
C SER A 230 -5.37 -16.13 -5.47
N LEU A 231 -6.05 -15.13 -6.04
CA LEU A 231 -6.59 -14.00 -5.28
C LEU A 231 -7.70 -14.43 -4.32
N ALA A 232 -8.66 -15.24 -4.81
CA ALA A 232 -9.79 -15.70 -4.02
C ALA A 232 -9.34 -16.58 -2.85
N LEU A 233 -8.42 -17.54 -3.09
CA LEU A 233 -7.91 -18.41 -2.04
C LEU A 233 -6.99 -17.68 -1.07
N THR A 234 -6.19 -16.70 -1.53
CA THR A 234 -5.45 -15.83 -0.61
C THR A 234 -6.41 -15.05 0.29
N ALA A 235 -7.48 -14.46 -0.26
CA ALA A 235 -8.47 -13.75 0.53
C ALA A 235 -9.16 -14.68 1.54
N ALA A 236 -9.56 -15.88 1.12
CA ALA A 236 -10.18 -16.86 2.00
C ALA A 236 -9.22 -17.31 3.14
N ALA A 237 -7.96 -17.60 2.83
CA ALA A 237 -6.96 -18.00 3.82
C ALA A 237 -6.72 -16.89 4.88
N LEU A 238 -6.57 -15.65 4.43
CA LEU A 238 -6.39 -14.49 5.31
C LEU A 238 -7.63 -14.21 6.17
N LEU A 239 -8.83 -14.41 5.63
CA LEU A 239 -10.07 -14.31 6.41
C LEU A 239 -10.17 -15.41 7.46
N LEU A 240 -9.84 -16.66 7.11
CA LEU A 240 -9.79 -17.77 8.06
C LEU A 240 -8.80 -17.50 9.21
N ALA A 241 -7.68 -16.83 8.93
CA ALA A 241 -6.71 -16.46 9.95
C ALA A 241 -7.22 -15.42 10.96
N LEU A 242 -8.31 -14.70 10.66
CA LEU A 242 -8.98 -13.77 11.59
C LEU A 242 -10.10 -14.43 12.40
N LEU A 243 -10.51 -15.64 12.03
CA LEU A 243 -11.63 -16.34 12.64
C LEU A 243 -11.15 -17.40 13.63
N PRO A 244 -11.95 -17.74 14.65
CA PRO A 244 -11.64 -18.80 15.60
C PRO A 244 -11.89 -20.20 14.98
N VAL A 245 -11.11 -20.54 13.93
CA VAL A 245 -11.17 -21.84 13.26
C VAL A 245 -9.98 -22.70 13.66
N PRO A 246 -10.05 -24.04 13.55
CA PRO A 246 -8.90 -24.92 13.82
C PRO A 246 -7.68 -24.52 13.00
N ALA A 247 -6.50 -24.42 13.64
CA ALA A 247 -5.25 -23.99 13.00
C ALA A 247 -4.90 -24.82 11.74
N GLY A 248 -5.22 -26.12 11.72
CA GLY A 248 -5.01 -26.98 10.56
C GLY A 248 -5.80 -26.55 9.31
N VAL A 249 -7.02 -26.02 9.48
CA VAL A 249 -7.84 -25.50 8.37
C VAL A 249 -7.21 -24.25 7.77
N THR A 250 -6.79 -23.33 8.62
CA THR A 250 -6.09 -22.10 8.19
C THR A 250 -4.76 -22.43 7.52
N ALA A 251 -3.95 -23.32 8.12
CA ALA A 251 -2.66 -23.72 7.56
C ALA A 251 -2.83 -24.39 6.17
N PHE A 252 -3.82 -25.25 6.00
CA PHE A 252 -4.11 -25.89 4.71
C PHE A 252 -4.54 -24.85 3.66
N ALA A 253 -5.42 -23.91 4.01
CA ALA A 253 -5.84 -22.85 3.11
C ALA A 253 -4.66 -21.93 2.72
N CYS A 254 -3.80 -21.57 3.68
CA CYS A 254 -2.58 -20.80 3.43
C CYS A 254 -1.61 -21.55 2.51
N ALA A 255 -1.39 -22.85 2.72
CA ALA A 255 -0.51 -23.65 1.88
C ALA A 255 -0.98 -23.70 0.41
N ILE A 256 -2.30 -23.85 0.17
CA ILE A 256 -2.85 -23.81 -1.19
C ILE A 256 -2.70 -22.42 -1.79
N ALA A 257 -3.03 -21.37 -1.05
CA ALA A 257 -2.88 -19.99 -1.50
C ALA A 257 -1.41 -19.68 -1.83
N ALA A 258 -0.46 -20.07 -0.98
CA ALA A 258 0.98 -19.92 -1.20
C ALA A 258 1.44 -20.61 -2.49
N LEU A 259 1.02 -21.88 -2.71
CA LEU A 259 1.33 -22.62 -3.91
C LEU A 259 0.83 -21.89 -5.17
N LEU A 260 -0.42 -21.43 -5.18
CA LEU A 260 -0.98 -20.72 -6.32
C LEU A 260 -0.28 -19.38 -6.58
N GLN A 261 0.09 -18.64 -5.54
CA GLN A 261 0.86 -17.40 -5.67
C GLN A 261 2.28 -17.67 -6.19
N ALA A 262 2.91 -18.76 -5.76
CA ALA A 262 4.22 -19.19 -6.26
C ALA A 262 4.16 -19.58 -7.75
N VAL A 263 3.17 -20.36 -8.17
CA VAL A 263 2.94 -20.72 -9.58
C VAL A 263 2.68 -19.47 -10.43
N ARG A 264 1.89 -18.55 -9.93
CA ARG A 264 1.60 -17.25 -10.57
C ARG A 264 2.88 -16.44 -10.78
N LEU A 265 3.71 -16.33 -9.74
CA LEU A 265 4.99 -15.62 -9.78
C LEU A 265 5.96 -16.27 -10.79
N ALA A 266 6.06 -17.60 -10.78
CA ALA A 266 6.90 -18.35 -11.72
C ALA A 266 6.49 -18.08 -13.18
N GLY A 267 5.19 -17.98 -13.45
CA GLY A 267 4.65 -17.64 -14.77
C GLY A 267 5.09 -16.28 -15.31
N TRP A 268 5.45 -15.33 -14.44
CA TRP A 268 5.96 -14.00 -14.85
C TRP A 268 7.43 -14.01 -15.28
N ASN A 269 8.10 -15.17 -15.23
CA ASN A 269 9.49 -15.37 -15.62
C ASN A 269 10.51 -14.53 -14.85
N PRO A 270 10.61 -14.71 -13.51
CA PRO A 270 11.56 -13.95 -12.68
C PRO A 270 13.02 -14.16 -13.12
N TRP A 271 13.39 -15.33 -13.62
CA TRP A 271 14.77 -15.63 -14.05
C TRP A 271 15.24 -14.75 -15.20
N ALA A 272 14.36 -14.33 -16.09
CA ALA A 272 14.71 -13.44 -17.18
C ALA A 272 15.18 -12.07 -16.67
N THR A 273 14.77 -11.68 -15.46
CA THR A 273 15.04 -10.35 -14.87
C THR A 273 16.36 -10.27 -14.08
N ARG A 274 17.05 -11.40 -13.88
CA ARG A 274 18.24 -11.51 -12.98
C ARG A 274 19.37 -10.51 -13.26
N ARG A 275 19.48 -10.01 -14.49
CA ARG A 275 20.49 -9.02 -14.89
C ARG A 275 20.01 -7.57 -14.81
N THR A 276 18.76 -7.35 -14.41
CA THR A 276 18.14 -6.03 -14.32
C THR A 276 17.63 -5.80 -12.90
N PRO A 277 18.47 -5.21 -12.00
CA PRO A 277 18.15 -5.10 -10.56
C PRO A 277 16.79 -4.52 -10.26
N ILE A 278 16.38 -3.48 -10.96
CA ILE A 278 15.07 -2.81 -10.77
C ILE A 278 13.88 -3.73 -11.10
N LEU A 279 14.06 -4.76 -11.92
CA LEU A 279 13.00 -5.73 -12.23
C LEU A 279 13.02 -6.92 -11.28
N TRP A 280 14.18 -7.55 -11.05
CA TRP A 280 14.20 -8.73 -10.20
C TRP A 280 13.79 -8.43 -8.77
N ILE A 281 14.08 -7.23 -8.25
CA ILE A 281 13.64 -6.84 -6.90
C ILE A 281 12.11 -6.86 -6.75
N LEU A 282 11.36 -6.53 -7.81
CA LEU A 282 9.90 -6.61 -7.80
C LEU A 282 9.42 -8.05 -7.63
N HIS A 283 10.06 -9.01 -8.33
CA HIS A 283 9.73 -10.43 -8.22
C HIS A 283 10.11 -10.98 -6.83
N VAL A 284 11.28 -10.63 -6.32
CA VAL A 284 11.73 -11.02 -4.97
C VAL A 284 10.81 -10.43 -3.90
N SER A 285 10.45 -9.15 -4.02
CA SER A 285 9.49 -8.52 -3.09
C SER A 285 8.13 -9.22 -3.10
N TYR A 286 7.66 -9.63 -4.27
CA TYR A 286 6.40 -10.37 -4.37
C TYR A 286 6.51 -11.80 -3.79
N ALA A 287 7.69 -12.43 -3.89
CA ALA A 287 7.92 -13.78 -3.37
C ALA A 287 7.70 -13.89 -1.86
N TRP A 288 7.81 -12.80 -1.11
CA TRP A 288 7.49 -12.79 0.32
C TRP A 288 6.02 -13.09 0.62
N ILE A 289 5.10 -12.91 -0.37
CA ILE A 289 3.69 -13.27 -0.18
C ILE A 289 3.51 -14.78 -0.06
N PRO A 290 3.94 -15.61 -1.03
CA PRO A 290 3.83 -17.06 -0.88
C PRO A 290 4.72 -17.63 0.25
N ILE A 291 5.79 -16.95 0.66
CA ILE A 291 6.63 -17.38 1.78
C ILE A 291 5.94 -17.08 3.12
N GLY A 292 5.20 -15.98 3.23
CA GLY A 292 4.54 -15.57 4.46
C GLY A 292 3.16 -16.21 4.69
N LEU A 293 2.57 -16.81 3.66
CA LEU A 293 1.31 -17.56 3.74
C LEU A 293 1.57 -18.97 4.27
#